data_9e1ae19072bee648f4321b0643803281
#
_entry.id   9e1ae19072bee648f4321b0643803281
#
_cell.length_a   1.000
_cell.length_b   1.000
_cell.length_c   1.000
_cell.angle_alpha   90.00
_cell.angle_beta   90.00
_cell.angle_gamma   90.00
#
_symmetry.space_group_name_H-M   'P 1'
#
loop_
_entity.id
_entity.type
_entity.pdbx_description
1 polymer ?
#
loop_
_entity_poly.entity_id
_entity_poly.type
_entity_poly.pdbx_seq_one_letter_code
_entity_poly.pdbx_strand_id
1 'polypeptide(L)'
;MNRTFHRRVTLQDIAAIALHAICAFACFWQHTGAWAIIGACLAMTALVAIERAIHTTYVITDEGILHIDKGRLSRPQTINISQIEEVSVTKASFLRPTHVALLIGSNDWVTLLPDNNEAFINEINKKRGKK
;
A
#
# COMPACT_ATOMS: atom_id res chain seq x y z
N MET A 1 23.42 5.56 1.59
CA MET A 1 22.69 5.50 0.31
C MET A 1 21.27 4.99 0.55
N ASN A 2 20.28 5.76 0.17
CA ASN A 2 18.89 5.37 0.38
C ASN A 2 18.49 4.28 -0.60
N ARG A 3 17.66 3.36 -0.14
CA ARG A 3 17.17 2.27 -0.98
C ARG A 3 15.66 2.38 -1.14
N THR A 4 15.21 2.37 -2.39
CA THR A 4 13.80 2.58 -2.73
C THR A 4 13.20 1.27 -3.24
N PHE A 5 12.03 0.93 -2.69
CA PHE A 5 11.23 -0.21 -3.15
C PHE A 5 9.87 0.31 -3.62
N HIS A 6 9.37 -0.25 -4.70
CA HIS A 6 8.05 0.11 -5.22
C HIS A 6 7.00 -0.86 -4.70
N ARG A 7 5.78 -0.35 -4.56
CA ARG A 7 4.66 -1.20 -4.19
C ARG A 7 4.26 -2.07 -5.37
N ARG A 8 4.02 -3.34 -5.09
CA ARG A 8 3.54 -4.28 -6.10
C ARG A 8 2.03 -4.13 -6.27
N VAL A 9 1.58 -4.01 -7.52
CA VAL A 9 0.16 -4.00 -7.84
C VAL A 9 -0.34 -5.44 -7.81
N THR A 10 -1.38 -5.71 -7.00
CA THR A 10 -1.91 -7.05 -6.82
C THR A 10 -3.21 -7.23 -7.58
N LEU A 11 -3.61 -8.49 -7.78
CA LEU A 11 -4.90 -8.80 -8.40
C LEU A 11 -6.05 -8.20 -7.59
N GLN A 12 -5.91 -8.17 -6.26
CA GLN A 12 -6.92 -7.56 -5.38
C GLN A 12 -7.08 -6.08 -5.66
N ASP A 13 -5.99 -5.36 -5.90
CA ASP A 13 -6.03 -3.93 -6.25
C ASP A 13 -6.77 -3.73 -7.57
N ILE A 14 -6.46 -4.54 -8.57
CA ILE A 14 -7.10 -4.46 -9.89
C ILE A 14 -8.59 -4.75 -9.77
N ALA A 15 -8.95 -5.79 -9.01
CA ALA A 15 -10.35 -6.17 -8.80
C ALA A 15 -11.14 -5.06 -8.11
N ALA A 16 -10.56 -4.42 -7.09
CA ALA A 16 -11.21 -3.33 -6.36
C ALA A 16 -11.44 -2.12 -7.27
N ILE A 17 -10.44 -1.75 -8.07
CA ILE A 17 -10.54 -0.63 -9.00
C ILE A 17 -11.60 -0.92 -10.07
N ALA A 18 -11.60 -2.13 -10.63
CA ALA A 18 -12.56 -2.54 -11.64
C ALA A 18 -14.00 -2.51 -11.09
N LEU A 19 -14.18 -3.00 -9.85
CA LEU A 19 -15.50 -2.97 -9.20
C LEU A 19 -16.01 -1.53 -9.03
N HIS A 20 -15.14 -0.62 -8.56
CA HIS A 20 -15.51 0.78 -8.42
C HIS A 20 -15.88 1.41 -9.76
N ALA A 21 -15.12 1.11 -10.82
CA ALA A 21 -15.39 1.62 -12.16
C ALA A 21 -16.73 1.13 -12.69
N ILE A 22 -17.05 -0.15 -12.50
CA ILE A 22 -18.32 -0.74 -12.93
C ILE A 22 -19.47 -0.09 -12.17
N CYS A 23 -19.35 0.08 -10.86
CA CYS A 23 -20.37 0.71 -10.03
C CYS A 23 -20.60 2.17 -10.44
N ALA A 24 -19.53 2.92 -10.72
CA ALA A 24 -19.63 4.30 -11.18
C ALA A 24 -20.37 4.38 -12.51
N PHE A 25 -20.04 3.49 -13.45
CA PHE A 25 -20.71 3.43 -14.76
C PHE A 25 -22.20 3.13 -14.60
N ALA A 26 -22.55 2.16 -13.75
CA ALA A 26 -23.94 1.80 -13.49
C ALA A 26 -24.72 2.98 -12.90
N CYS A 27 -24.09 3.74 -11.98
CA CYS A 27 -24.72 4.91 -11.39
C CYS A 27 -25.00 6.00 -12.43
N PHE A 28 -24.05 6.26 -13.34
CA PHE A 28 -24.25 7.24 -14.41
C PHE A 28 -25.30 6.79 -15.41
N TRP A 29 -25.45 5.49 -15.62
CA TRP A 29 -26.45 4.93 -16.52
C TRP A 29 -27.88 5.24 -16.07
N GLN A 30 -28.11 5.45 -14.77
CA GLN A 30 -29.44 5.71 -14.22
C GLN A 30 -30.01 7.09 -14.58
N HIS A 31 -29.16 8.00 -15.03
CA HIS A 31 -29.56 9.34 -15.51
C HIS A 31 -30.35 10.21 -14.49
N THR A 32 -30.20 9.92 -13.19
CA THR A 32 -30.82 10.75 -12.15
C THR A 32 -29.72 11.52 -11.39
N GLY A 33 -30.06 12.69 -10.86
CA GLY A 33 -29.10 13.57 -10.20
C GLY A 33 -28.44 12.93 -9.00
N ALA A 34 -29.22 12.22 -8.17
CA ALA A 34 -28.67 11.54 -6.99
C ALA A 34 -27.68 10.44 -7.37
N TRP A 35 -28.00 9.64 -8.37
CA TRP A 35 -27.12 8.58 -8.86
C TRP A 35 -25.87 9.14 -9.52
N ALA A 36 -25.97 10.27 -10.18
CA ALA A 36 -24.83 10.94 -10.79
C ALA A 36 -23.81 11.37 -9.72
N ILE A 37 -24.29 11.89 -8.58
CA ILE A 37 -23.44 12.29 -7.47
C ILE A 37 -22.72 11.07 -6.87
N ILE A 38 -23.45 9.97 -6.66
CA ILE A 38 -22.86 8.72 -6.15
C ILE A 38 -21.81 8.19 -7.13
N GLY A 39 -22.11 8.20 -8.43
CA GLY A 39 -21.17 7.79 -9.46
C GLY A 39 -19.90 8.64 -9.47
N ALA A 40 -20.03 9.95 -9.30
CA ALA A 40 -18.88 10.84 -9.23
C ALA A 40 -18.01 10.52 -8.01
N CYS A 41 -18.62 10.26 -6.86
CA CYS A 41 -17.88 9.89 -5.64
C CYS A 41 -17.12 8.56 -5.84
N LEU A 42 -17.75 7.56 -6.46
CA LEU A 42 -17.11 6.28 -6.76
C LEU A 42 -15.96 6.45 -7.75
N ALA A 43 -16.11 7.31 -8.76
CA ALA A 43 -15.06 7.59 -9.72
C ALA A 43 -13.85 8.25 -9.04
N MET A 44 -14.09 9.22 -8.16
CA MET A 44 -13.01 9.87 -7.40
C MET A 44 -12.29 8.87 -6.49
N THR A 45 -13.02 7.98 -5.82
CA THR A 45 -12.43 6.94 -4.99
C THR A 45 -11.55 6.00 -5.83
N ALA A 46 -12.01 5.63 -7.03
CA ALA A 46 -11.23 4.80 -7.94
C ALA A 46 -9.94 5.49 -8.37
N LEU A 47 -9.97 6.79 -8.66
CA LEU A 47 -8.78 7.55 -9.01
C LEU A 47 -7.77 7.58 -7.87
N VAL A 48 -8.22 7.78 -6.63
CA VAL A 48 -7.34 7.74 -5.46
C VAL A 48 -6.73 6.36 -5.31
N ALA A 49 -7.51 5.29 -5.50
CA ALA A 49 -7.01 3.92 -5.42
C ALA A 49 -5.93 3.64 -6.48
N ILE A 50 -6.14 4.11 -7.71
CA ILE A 50 -5.16 3.97 -8.79
C ILE A 50 -3.87 4.71 -8.43
N GLU A 51 -3.98 5.94 -7.97
CA GLU A 51 -2.82 6.75 -7.58
C GLU A 51 -1.99 6.03 -6.50
N ARG A 52 -2.64 5.50 -5.46
CA ARG A 52 -1.95 4.77 -4.41
C ARG A 52 -1.29 3.49 -4.92
N ALA A 53 -1.96 2.77 -5.81
CA ALA A 53 -1.43 1.52 -6.33
C ALA A 53 -0.18 1.74 -7.19
N ILE A 54 -0.14 2.83 -7.96
CA ILE A 54 0.93 3.10 -8.90
C ILE A 54 2.10 3.85 -8.23
N HIS A 55 1.80 4.81 -7.34
CA HIS A 55 2.80 5.74 -6.83
C HIS A 55 3.28 5.46 -5.41
N THR A 56 2.85 4.35 -4.80
CA THR A 56 3.34 3.99 -3.46
C THR A 56 4.78 3.48 -3.55
N THR A 57 5.67 4.10 -2.80
CA THR A 57 7.07 3.69 -2.70
C THR A 57 7.48 3.57 -1.24
N TYR A 58 8.44 2.69 -0.98
CA TYR A 58 9.02 2.49 0.34
C TYR A 58 10.49 2.83 0.26
N VAL A 59 10.94 3.84 1.00
CA VAL A 59 12.33 4.28 1.00
C VAL A 59 12.96 4.01 2.36
N ILE A 60 14.04 3.22 2.36
CA ILE A 60 14.81 2.96 3.57
C ILE A 60 16.04 3.86 3.52
N THR A 61 16.14 4.78 4.49
CA THR A 61 17.26 5.72 4.54
C THR A 61 18.44 5.14 5.32
N ASP A 62 19.61 5.71 5.10
CA ASP A 62 20.81 5.32 5.85
C ASP A 62 20.70 5.63 7.33
N GLU A 63 19.84 6.56 7.70
CA GLU A 63 19.59 6.93 9.08
C GLU A 63 18.69 5.94 9.82
N GLY A 64 18.20 4.91 9.14
CA GLY A 64 17.33 3.90 9.74
C GLY A 64 15.88 4.33 9.82
N ILE A 65 15.43 5.09 8.84
CA ILE A 65 14.03 5.55 8.76
C ILE A 65 13.40 4.97 7.51
N LEU A 66 12.19 4.41 7.68
CA LEU A 66 11.39 3.92 6.57
C LEU A 66 10.34 4.96 6.22
N HIS A 67 10.44 5.50 5.01
CA HIS A 67 9.43 6.42 4.49
C HIS A 67 8.49 5.67 3.57
N ILE A 68 7.19 5.77 3.84
CA ILE A 68 6.14 5.19 3.01
C ILE A 68 5.42 6.34 2.32
N ASP A 69 5.67 6.49 1.02
CA ASP A 69 5.03 7.52 0.20
C ASP A 69 3.92 6.86 -0.62
N LYS A 70 2.67 7.25 -0.34
CA LYS A 70 1.48 6.67 -0.99
C LYS A 70 0.98 7.50 -2.17
N GLY A 71 1.80 8.37 -2.71
CA GLY A 71 1.44 9.23 -3.82
C GLY A 71 1.03 10.63 -3.38
N ARG A 72 0.59 11.43 -4.34
CA ARG A 72 0.30 12.85 -4.11
C ARG A 72 -0.94 13.10 -3.25
N LEU A 73 -1.89 12.16 -3.29
CA LEU A 73 -3.19 12.35 -2.64
C LEU A 73 -3.21 11.84 -1.20
N SER A 74 -2.12 11.29 -0.72
CA SER A 74 -2.02 10.74 0.64
C SER A 74 -0.79 11.29 1.33
N ARG A 75 -0.87 11.44 2.64
CA ARG A 75 0.27 11.90 3.43
C ARG A 75 1.32 10.79 3.53
N PRO A 76 2.61 11.11 3.39
CA PRO A 76 3.65 10.12 3.60
C PRO A 76 3.69 9.71 5.07
N GLN A 77 4.00 8.45 5.29
CA GLN A 77 4.16 7.89 6.63
C GLN A 77 5.65 7.64 6.88
N THR A 78 6.11 7.94 8.07
CA THR A 78 7.50 7.74 8.47
C THR A 78 7.55 6.79 9.66
N ILE A 79 8.37 5.74 9.55
CA ILE A 79 8.55 4.75 10.59
C ILE A 79 10.02 4.65 10.93
N ASN A 80 10.35 4.76 12.21
CA ASN A 80 11.72 4.53 12.66
C ASN A 80 11.96 3.03 12.71
N ILE A 81 12.95 2.54 11.96
CA ILE A 81 13.24 1.11 11.87
C ILE A 81 13.60 0.53 13.24
N SER A 82 14.22 1.32 14.11
CA SER A 82 14.54 0.87 15.46
C SER A 82 13.31 0.52 16.31
N GLN A 83 12.13 1.03 15.94
CA GLN A 83 10.88 0.74 16.63
C GLN A 83 10.20 -0.52 16.13
N ILE A 84 10.70 -1.13 15.06
CA ILE A 84 10.15 -2.36 14.51
C ILE A 84 10.57 -3.53 15.39
N GLU A 85 9.60 -4.20 16.02
CA GLU A 85 9.88 -5.33 16.90
C GLU A 85 9.96 -6.64 16.14
N GLU A 86 9.15 -6.81 15.11
CA GLU A 86 9.09 -8.06 14.36
C GLU A 86 8.80 -7.78 12.89
N VAL A 87 9.44 -8.56 12.03
CA VAL A 87 9.19 -8.56 10.59
C VAL A 87 8.77 -9.96 10.19
N SER A 88 7.60 -10.08 9.59
CA SER A 88 7.11 -11.38 9.13
C SER A 88 6.59 -11.30 7.71
N VAL A 89 6.62 -12.44 7.01
CA VAL A 89 6.05 -12.56 5.67
C VAL A 89 4.82 -13.45 5.79
N THR A 90 3.67 -12.91 5.40
CA THR A 90 2.45 -13.69 5.35
C THR A 90 2.27 -14.23 3.94
N LYS A 91 2.18 -15.54 3.83
CA LYS A 91 2.03 -16.19 2.52
C LYS A 91 0.69 -15.87 1.89
N ALA A 92 0.66 -15.90 0.55
CA ALA A 92 -0.55 -15.65 -0.19
C ALA A 92 -1.65 -16.63 0.19
N SER A 93 -2.86 -16.11 0.38
CA SER A 93 -4.07 -16.90 0.56
C SER A 93 -5.01 -16.62 -0.62
N PHE A 94 -6.19 -17.25 -0.60
CA PHE A 94 -7.15 -17.12 -1.70
C PHE A 94 -7.48 -15.66 -2.04
N LEU A 95 -7.61 -14.81 -1.03
CA LEU A 95 -7.98 -13.39 -1.23
C LEU A 95 -6.86 -12.39 -0.94
N ARG A 96 -5.74 -12.84 -0.40
CA ARG A 96 -4.65 -11.94 -0.02
C ARG A 96 -3.34 -12.34 -0.68
N PRO A 97 -2.63 -11.37 -1.27
CA PRO A 97 -1.30 -11.65 -1.80
C PRO A 97 -0.29 -11.82 -0.66
N THR A 98 0.88 -12.38 -1.00
CA THR A 98 2.00 -12.41 -0.07
C THR A 98 2.38 -11.00 0.29
N HIS A 99 2.50 -10.70 1.58
CA HIS A 99 2.85 -9.37 2.04
C HIS A 99 3.79 -9.43 3.23
N VAL A 100 4.45 -8.30 3.48
CA VAL A 100 5.35 -8.14 4.63
C VAL A 100 4.57 -7.41 5.73
N ALA A 101 4.58 -7.97 6.93
CA ALA A 101 3.97 -7.35 8.10
C ALA A 101 5.07 -6.92 9.07
N LEU A 102 5.01 -5.67 9.51
CA LEU A 102 5.94 -5.10 10.48
C LEU A 102 5.19 -4.83 11.78
N LEU A 103 5.70 -5.38 12.88
CA LEU A 103 5.14 -5.09 14.20
C LEU A 103 5.90 -3.91 14.80
N ILE A 104 5.17 -2.82 15.07
CA ILE A 104 5.71 -1.60 15.64
C ILE A 104 5.06 -1.40 17.00
N GLY A 105 5.86 -1.33 18.06
CA GLY A 105 5.32 -1.27 19.41
C GLY A 105 4.63 -2.58 19.79
N SER A 106 3.69 -2.51 20.73
CA SER A 106 3.09 -3.72 21.28
C SER A 106 1.99 -4.34 20.42
N ASN A 107 1.27 -3.54 19.60
CA ASN A 107 0.09 -4.05 18.89
C ASN A 107 -0.11 -3.46 17.49
N ASP A 108 0.80 -2.66 16.99
CA ASP A 108 0.63 -2.00 15.71
C ASP A 108 1.29 -2.78 14.59
N TRP A 109 0.47 -3.36 13.70
CA TRP A 109 0.95 -4.05 12.53
C TRP A 109 0.78 -3.17 11.29
N VAL A 110 1.85 -3.04 10.52
CA VAL A 110 1.81 -2.33 9.24
C VAL A 110 2.06 -3.34 8.13
N THR A 111 1.17 -3.39 7.16
CA THR A 111 1.27 -4.29 6.02
C THR A 111 1.84 -3.56 4.82
N LEU A 112 2.87 -4.11 4.22
CA LEU A 112 3.56 -3.54 3.06
C LEU A 112 3.60 -4.56 1.92
N LEU A 113 3.61 -4.06 0.68
CA LEU A 113 3.62 -4.88 -0.51
C LEU A 113 4.80 -4.49 -1.41
N PRO A 114 6.06 -4.68 -0.94
CA PRO A 114 7.20 -4.34 -1.78
C PRO A 114 7.30 -5.27 -2.99
N ASP A 115 7.93 -4.79 -4.04
CA ASP A 115 8.12 -5.57 -5.26
C ASP A 115 9.08 -6.75 -5.07
N ASN A 116 9.97 -6.66 -4.09
CA ASN A 116 10.89 -7.74 -3.73
C ASN A 116 10.90 -7.90 -2.21
N ASN A 117 10.12 -8.86 -1.71
CA ASN A 117 9.96 -9.09 -0.27
C ASN A 117 11.29 -9.43 0.41
N GLU A 118 12.09 -10.32 -0.20
CA GLU A 118 13.36 -10.76 0.40
C GLU A 118 14.34 -9.61 0.54
N ALA A 119 14.52 -8.83 -0.51
CA ALA A 119 15.44 -7.70 -0.49
C ALA A 119 15.00 -6.65 0.52
N PHE A 120 13.68 -6.41 0.61
CA PHE A 120 13.11 -5.45 1.55
C PHE A 120 13.35 -5.90 2.99
N ILE A 121 13.07 -7.17 3.29
CA ILE A 121 13.26 -7.72 4.63
C ILE A 121 14.75 -7.71 5.02
N ASN A 122 15.61 -8.08 4.09
CA ASN A 122 17.06 -8.07 4.35
C ASN A 122 17.56 -6.66 4.67
N GLU A 123 17.07 -5.65 3.95
CA GLU A 123 17.46 -4.27 4.21
C GLU A 123 16.94 -3.79 5.57
N ILE A 124 15.70 -4.13 5.92
CA ILE A 124 15.11 -3.79 7.22
C ILE A 124 15.94 -4.44 8.34
N ASN A 125 16.25 -5.73 8.23
CA ASN A 125 17.02 -6.44 9.25
C ASN A 125 18.44 -5.89 9.38
N LYS A 126 19.04 -5.49 8.27
CA LYS A 126 20.36 -4.87 8.26
C LYS A 126 20.35 -3.56 9.05
N LYS A 127 19.31 -2.73 8.84
CA LYS A 127 19.19 -1.46 9.54
C LYS A 127 18.82 -1.64 11.01
N ARG A 128 18.10 -2.73 11.34
CA ARG A 128 17.80 -3.06 12.74
C ARG A 128 19.00 -3.61 13.50
N GLY A 129 20.10 -3.90 12.80
CA GLY A 129 21.25 -4.53 13.41
C GLY A 129 21.09 -6.02 13.65
N LYS A 130 20.08 -6.66 13.10
CA LYS A 130 19.86 -8.11 13.17
C LYS A 130 20.29 -8.75 11.86
N LYS A 131 20.94 -9.87 11.99
CA LYS A 131 21.39 -10.63 10.82
C LYS A 131 20.45 -11.79 10.50
#